data_228089ba7b6ad3f35ab2d1c51edac19a
#
_entry.id   228089ba7b6ad3f35ab2d1c51edac19a
#
_cell.length_a   1.000
_cell.length_b   1.000
_cell.length_c   1.000
_cell.angle_alpha   90.00
_cell.angle_beta   90.00
_cell.angle_gamma   90.00
#
_symmetry.space_group_name_H-M   'P 1'
#
loop_
_entity.id
_entity.type
_entity.pdbx_description
1 polymer ?
#
loop_
_entity_poly.entity_id
_entity_poly.type
_entity_poly.pdbx_seq_one_letter_code
_entity_poly.pdbx_strand_id
1 'polypeptide(L)'
;MLAIYKRELKSYFRSFIGFLFIAVTLFFLGLYFSVYNLMNGYPYFAYVVSSVTFLFMLTVPILTMRILAEEKRSKTDQLILTAPVSVGGIVMGKFLALLTIFAIPVAIICFYPLIMAQYGSGPMGEAYLSILAYFLFGMTAIAIGLFLSSVTESQVIAAVLTFLVLFLGYMMDSICSIISSTGNLLTKLLRCFDLYTPFSNLLNGTLDVSSIVYYVSVTALVLFLTVQSIQKRRYSMSVKNLSFSAYSTGMIAVAVALVVVVNIIMGEMPSSWTAIDMTSQKLYSLTDQTVDYVKNMQDDVTIYVLVNQDNQDTTLGQTLQRYDDLSDHITVEYVDPTVNPMFYAQYTTGNISTNSLIVVSDKRSKVIDYNDVYESSYDFDYSTYSYNTTTTGYDGEGQITSALDYVLNDD
;
A
#
# COMPACT_ATOMS: atom_id res chain seq x y z
N MET A 1 -14.32 21.07 -19.47
CA MET A 1 -13.52 19.91 -19.07
C MET A 1 -12.98 19.13 -20.26
N LEU A 2 -13.81 18.55 -21.13
CA LEU A 2 -13.36 17.70 -22.26
C LEU A 2 -12.41 18.40 -23.25
N ALA A 3 -12.60 19.68 -23.55
CA ALA A 3 -11.72 20.43 -24.44
C ALA A 3 -10.31 20.60 -23.86
N ILE A 4 -10.20 20.81 -22.55
CA ILE A 4 -8.91 20.90 -21.83
C ILE A 4 -8.22 19.54 -21.83
N TYR A 5 -8.94 18.47 -21.51
CA TYR A 5 -8.44 17.10 -21.57
C TYR A 5 -7.84 16.76 -22.96
N LYS A 6 -8.60 17.00 -24.02
CA LYS A 6 -8.11 16.76 -25.39
C LYS A 6 -6.90 17.60 -25.77
N ARG A 7 -6.88 18.86 -25.34
CA ARG A 7 -5.73 19.78 -25.57
C ARG A 7 -4.48 19.26 -24.87
N GLU A 8 -4.58 18.92 -23.58
CA GLU A 8 -3.45 18.42 -22.80
C GLU A 8 -2.95 17.09 -23.36
N LEU A 9 -3.83 16.13 -23.59
CA LEU A 9 -3.46 14.85 -24.16
C LEU A 9 -2.72 15.01 -25.49
N LYS A 10 -3.24 15.84 -26.39
CA LYS A 10 -2.58 16.17 -27.67
C LYS A 10 -1.23 16.86 -27.47
N SER A 11 -1.08 17.71 -26.44
CA SER A 11 0.19 18.37 -26.11
C SER A 11 1.26 17.34 -25.69
N TYR A 12 0.92 16.39 -24.85
CA TYR A 12 1.84 15.34 -24.40
C TYR A 12 2.25 14.38 -25.52
N PHE A 13 1.32 14.01 -26.43
CA PHE A 13 1.65 13.18 -27.60
C PHE A 13 2.35 13.95 -28.75
N ARG A 14 2.38 15.27 -28.69
CA ARG A 14 3.21 16.09 -29.60
C ARG A 14 4.59 16.39 -29.01
N SER A 15 4.74 16.26 -27.71
CA SER A 15 6.02 16.42 -27.01
C SER A 15 6.69 15.08 -26.81
N PHE A 16 8.01 15.08 -26.67
CA PHE A 16 8.81 13.89 -26.38
C PHE A 16 8.50 13.28 -24.99
N ILE A 17 7.98 14.08 -24.04
CA ILE A 17 7.83 13.69 -22.61
C ILE A 17 6.82 12.55 -22.45
N GLY A 18 5.67 12.60 -23.13
CA GLY A 18 4.65 11.54 -23.03
C GLY A 18 5.16 10.18 -23.56
N PHE A 19 5.83 10.21 -24.71
CA PHE A 19 6.44 8.99 -25.27
C PHE A 19 7.59 8.47 -24.43
N LEU A 20 8.44 9.36 -23.90
CA LEU A 20 9.55 8.99 -23.03
C LEU A 20 9.04 8.31 -21.76
N PHE A 21 8.01 8.86 -21.13
CA PHE A 21 7.41 8.27 -19.93
C PHE A 21 6.89 6.85 -20.20
N ILE A 22 6.11 6.67 -21.28
CA ILE A 22 5.57 5.36 -21.66
C ILE A 22 6.72 4.38 -21.97
N ALA A 23 7.70 4.82 -22.77
CA ALA A 23 8.81 3.97 -23.18
C ALA A 23 9.68 3.52 -21.99
N VAL A 24 10.04 4.44 -21.08
CA VAL A 24 10.84 4.14 -19.88
C VAL A 24 10.06 3.20 -18.95
N THR A 25 8.79 3.49 -18.70
CA THR A 25 7.95 2.66 -17.85
C THR A 25 7.82 1.23 -18.40
N LEU A 26 7.51 1.08 -19.69
CA LEU A 26 7.40 -0.23 -20.33
C LEU A 26 8.74 -0.96 -20.44
N PHE A 27 9.84 -0.25 -20.68
CA PHE A 27 11.17 -0.84 -20.73
C PHE A 27 11.52 -1.51 -19.40
N PHE A 28 11.36 -0.82 -18.27
CA PHE A 28 11.70 -1.39 -16.99
C PHE A 28 10.72 -2.48 -16.55
N LEU A 29 9.41 -2.29 -16.76
CA LEU A 29 8.42 -3.35 -16.51
C LEU A 29 8.72 -4.61 -17.34
N GLY A 30 9.03 -4.45 -18.62
CA GLY A 30 9.40 -5.57 -19.49
C GLY A 30 10.73 -6.23 -19.09
N LEU A 31 11.71 -5.44 -18.67
CA LEU A 31 13.01 -5.95 -18.21
C LEU A 31 12.84 -6.80 -16.94
N TYR A 32 12.18 -6.25 -15.92
CA TYR A 32 11.95 -6.98 -14.66
C TYR A 32 11.05 -8.20 -14.87
N PHE A 33 10.01 -8.08 -15.71
CA PHE A 33 9.17 -9.22 -16.09
C PHE A 33 9.99 -10.34 -16.74
N SER A 34 10.87 -10.00 -17.69
CA SER A 34 11.73 -10.97 -18.34
C SER A 34 12.67 -11.65 -17.34
N VAL A 35 13.28 -10.89 -16.43
CA VAL A 35 14.24 -11.44 -15.47
C VAL A 35 13.54 -12.29 -14.41
N TYR A 36 12.51 -11.75 -13.75
CA TYR A 36 11.88 -12.47 -12.64
C TYR A 36 10.99 -13.61 -13.13
N ASN A 37 10.03 -13.33 -14.00
CA ASN A 37 9.00 -14.30 -14.35
C ASN A 37 9.44 -15.26 -15.47
N LEU A 38 10.13 -14.77 -16.54
CA LEU A 38 10.48 -15.63 -17.67
C LEU A 38 11.81 -16.36 -17.48
N MET A 39 12.85 -15.71 -16.95
CA MET A 39 14.18 -16.34 -16.80
C MET A 39 14.30 -17.12 -15.48
N ASN A 40 13.85 -16.53 -14.36
CA ASN A 40 13.93 -17.15 -13.04
C ASN A 40 12.72 -18.00 -12.69
N GLY A 41 11.64 -17.95 -13.48
CA GLY A 41 10.44 -18.76 -13.25
C GLY A 41 9.62 -18.37 -12.01
N TYR A 42 9.81 -17.16 -11.45
CA TYR A 42 9.01 -16.71 -10.31
C TYR A 42 7.54 -16.55 -10.72
N PRO A 43 6.59 -17.20 -10.03
CA PRO A 43 5.19 -17.17 -10.41
C PRO A 43 4.45 -15.88 -10.01
N TYR A 44 5.05 -15.03 -9.18
CA TYR A 44 4.41 -13.84 -8.62
C TYR A 44 4.77 -12.57 -9.39
N PHE A 45 3.77 -11.95 -10.02
CA PHE A 45 3.94 -10.68 -10.73
C PHE A 45 4.17 -9.49 -9.78
N ALA A 46 3.80 -9.61 -8.53
CA ALA A 46 4.00 -8.61 -7.48
C ALA A 46 5.47 -8.16 -7.36
N TYR A 47 6.44 -9.06 -7.55
CA TYR A 47 7.88 -8.72 -7.53
C TYR A 47 8.27 -7.73 -8.62
N VAL A 48 7.70 -7.87 -9.83
CA VAL A 48 7.94 -6.94 -10.93
C VAL A 48 7.42 -5.56 -10.59
N VAL A 49 6.18 -5.49 -10.11
CA VAL A 49 5.51 -4.23 -9.75
C VAL A 49 6.25 -3.53 -8.59
N SER A 50 6.61 -4.27 -7.54
CA SER A 50 7.36 -3.74 -6.40
C SER A 50 8.72 -3.16 -6.84
N SER A 51 9.48 -3.89 -7.67
CA SER A 51 10.79 -3.45 -8.15
C SER A 51 10.74 -2.18 -9.01
N VAL A 52 9.67 -2.00 -9.77
CA VAL A 52 9.49 -0.82 -10.63
C VAL A 52 8.95 0.39 -9.85
N THR A 53 8.35 0.20 -8.69
CA THR A 53 7.70 1.28 -7.94
C THR A 53 8.67 2.41 -7.58
N PHE A 54 9.89 2.11 -7.16
CA PHE A 54 10.90 3.15 -6.89
C PHE A 54 11.24 3.97 -8.13
N LEU A 55 11.40 3.29 -9.28
CA LEU A 55 11.68 3.97 -10.55
C LEU A 55 10.49 4.83 -11.00
N PHE A 56 9.29 4.35 -10.73
CA PHE A 56 8.05 5.09 -11.00
C PHE A 56 7.98 6.40 -10.22
N MET A 57 8.46 6.41 -8.97
CA MET A 57 8.57 7.65 -8.18
C MET A 57 9.52 8.69 -8.79
N LEU A 58 10.46 8.26 -9.65
CA LEU A 58 11.32 9.18 -10.41
C LEU A 58 10.65 9.66 -11.71
N THR A 59 9.87 8.79 -12.37
CA THR A 59 9.28 9.11 -13.68
C THR A 59 8.01 9.96 -13.57
N VAL A 60 7.20 9.80 -12.53
CA VAL A 60 5.99 10.60 -12.30
C VAL A 60 6.27 12.08 -12.13
N PRO A 61 7.27 12.53 -11.35
CA PRO A 61 7.65 13.92 -11.28
C PRO A 61 7.96 14.53 -12.65
N ILE A 62 8.64 13.80 -13.52
CA ILE A 62 8.97 14.26 -14.89
C ILE A 62 7.69 14.43 -15.72
N LEU A 63 6.73 13.51 -15.58
CA LEU A 63 5.44 13.60 -16.27
C LEU A 63 4.61 14.80 -15.80
N THR A 64 4.58 15.05 -14.48
CA THR A 64 3.68 16.03 -13.86
C THR A 64 4.24 17.45 -13.75
N MET A 65 5.57 17.61 -13.72
CA MET A 65 6.23 18.89 -13.45
C MET A 65 5.80 20.04 -14.36
N ARG A 66 5.47 19.72 -15.61
CA ARG A 66 5.21 20.70 -16.66
C ARG A 66 3.79 21.26 -16.65
N ILE A 67 2.82 20.46 -16.24
CA ILE A 67 1.40 20.65 -16.57
C ILE A 67 0.77 21.95 -16.04
N LEU A 68 1.21 22.45 -14.90
CA LEU A 68 0.74 23.72 -14.31
C LEU A 68 1.89 24.72 -14.13
N ALA A 69 3.10 24.27 -13.78
CA ALA A 69 4.24 25.15 -13.55
C ALA A 69 4.67 25.89 -14.83
N GLU A 70 4.59 25.25 -16.01
CA GLU A 70 4.92 25.91 -17.30
C GLU A 70 3.88 26.96 -17.68
N GLU A 71 2.58 26.67 -17.53
CA GLU A 71 1.51 27.65 -17.79
C GLU A 71 1.65 28.88 -16.88
N LYS A 72 2.03 28.64 -15.64
CA LYS A 72 2.27 29.68 -14.64
C LYS A 72 3.46 30.56 -15.00
N ARG A 73 4.58 29.93 -15.38
CA ARG A 73 5.80 30.64 -15.81
C ARG A 73 5.57 31.48 -17.07
N SER A 74 4.80 30.93 -18.01
CA SER A 74 4.47 31.63 -19.27
C SER A 74 3.28 32.60 -19.15
N LYS A 75 2.64 32.67 -17.95
CA LYS A 75 1.43 33.47 -17.69
C LYS A 75 0.22 33.10 -18.57
N THR A 76 0.24 31.96 -19.20
CA THR A 76 -0.88 31.45 -20.02
C THR A 76 -2.03 30.87 -19.18
N ASP A 77 -1.80 30.63 -17.89
CA ASP A 77 -2.82 30.30 -16.90
C ASP A 77 -3.93 31.34 -16.82
N GLN A 78 -3.59 32.65 -17.01
CA GLN A 78 -4.56 33.74 -16.99
C GLN A 78 -5.63 33.60 -18.09
N LEU A 79 -5.25 33.13 -19.27
CA LEU A 79 -6.18 32.90 -20.38
C LEU A 79 -7.15 31.77 -20.07
N ILE A 80 -6.70 30.74 -19.35
CA ILE A 80 -7.53 29.60 -18.96
C ILE A 80 -8.48 29.97 -17.82
N LEU A 81 -7.99 30.81 -16.88
CA LEU A 81 -8.78 31.26 -15.73
C LEU A 81 -9.86 32.28 -16.10
N THR A 82 -9.71 32.99 -17.23
CA THR A 82 -10.73 33.92 -17.77
C THR A 82 -11.78 33.21 -18.63
N ALA A 83 -11.49 31.97 -19.06
CA ALA A 83 -12.45 31.16 -19.83
C ALA A 83 -13.69 30.79 -18.97
N PRO A 84 -14.87 30.61 -19.57
CA PRO A 84 -16.11 30.24 -18.87
C PRO A 84 -16.12 28.74 -18.46
N VAL A 85 -15.06 28.33 -17.74
CA VAL A 85 -14.88 26.96 -17.24
C VAL A 85 -14.59 27.01 -15.75
N SER A 86 -15.19 26.10 -14.97
CA SER A 86 -14.90 25.97 -13.55
C SER A 86 -13.45 25.52 -13.31
N VAL A 87 -12.83 26.02 -12.25
CA VAL A 87 -11.45 25.61 -11.87
C VAL A 87 -11.37 24.10 -11.65
N GLY A 88 -12.39 23.50 -11.02
CA GLY A 88 -12.47 22.04 -10.87
C GLY A 88 -12.47 21.31 -12.21
N GLY A 89 -13.19 21.85 -13.22
CA GLY A 89 -13.17 21.30 -14.58
C GLY A 89 -11.81 21.40 -15.28
N ILE A 90 -11.01 22.44 -14.96
CA ILE A 90 -9.64 22.57 -15.46
C ILE A 90 -8.74 21.51 -14.84
N VAL A 91 -8.75 21.40 -13.50
CA VAL A 91 -7.93 20.44 -12.76
C VAL A 91 -8.24 19.01 -13.16
N MET A 92 -9.55 18.65 -13.21
CA MET A 92 -9.97 17.31 -13.64
C MET A 92 -9.60 17.00 -15.08
N GLY A 93 -9.70 17.99 -16.00
CA GLY A 93 -9.29 17.79 -17.39
C GLY A 93 -7.79 17.49 -17.52
N LYS A 94 -6.96 18.20 -16.76
CA LYS A 94 -5.50 17.98 -16.71
C LYS A 94 -5.14 16.65 -16.04
N PHE A 95 -5.76 16.36 -14.90
CA PHE A 95 -5.56 15.09 -14.19
C PHE A 95 -5.90 13.89 -15.06
N LEU A 96 -7.06 13.89 -15.70
CA LEU A 96 -7.49 12.80 -16.59
C LEU A 96 -6.57 12.65 -17.80
N ALA A 97 -5.98 13.73 -18.32
CA ALA A 97 -5.02 13.63 -19.40
C ALA A 97 -3.73 12.90 -18.98
N LEU A 98 -3.19 13.23 -17.79
CA LEU A 98 -2.04 12.52 -17.22
C LEU A 98 -2.36 11.07 -16.90
N LEU A 99 -3.52 10.83 -16.29
CA LEU A 99 -3.99 9.49 -15.96
C LEU A 99 -4.15 8.62 -17.22
N THR A 100 -4.62 9.18 -18.33
CA THR A 100 -4.71 8.46 -19.61
C THR A 100 -3.35 8.07 -20.15
N ILE A 101 -2.34 8.95 -20.05
CA ILE A 101 -0.96 8.64 -20.45
C ILE A 101 -0.41 7.48 -19.60
N PHE A 102 -0.66 7.49 -18.29
CA PHE A 102 -0.26 6.43 -17.39
C PHE A 102 -1.06 5.14 -17.60
N ALA A 103 -2.35 5.23 -17.95
CA ALA A 103 -3.18 4.05 -18.21
C ALA A 103 -2.73 3.24 -19.43
N ILE A 104 -1.97 3.84 -20.39
CA ILE A 104 -1.46 3.13 -21.55
C ILE A 104 -0.47 2.02 -21.17
N PRO A 105 0.64 2.28 -20.43
CA PRO A 105 1.51 1.20 -19.98
C PRO A 105 0.78 0.23 -19.05
N VAL A 106 -0.15 0.68 -18.19
CA VAL A 106 -0.94 -0.21 -17.33
C VAL A 106 -1.79 -1.16 -18.17
N ALA A 107 -2.44 -0.69 -19.22
CA ALA A 107 -3.21 -1.55 -20.13
C ALA A 107 -2.33 -2.60 -20.85
N ILE A 108 -1.10 -2.24 -21.18
CA ILE A 108 -0.15 -3.17 -21.82
C ILE A 108 0.30 -4.25 -20.84
N ILE A 109 0.61 -3.90 -19.59
CA ILE A 109 1.04 -4.89 -18.60
C ILE A 109 -0.09 -5.83 -18.15
N CYS A 110 -1.37 -5.49 -18.38
CA CYS A 110 -2.48 -6.42 -18.18
C CYS A 110 -2.37 -7.70 -19.05
N PHE A 111 -1.57 -7.69 -20.11
CA PHE A 111 -1.31 -8.89 -20.92
C PHE A 111 -0.20 -9.79 -20.31
N TYR A 112 0.62 -9.30 -19.39
CA TYR A 112 1.74 -10.06 -18.82
C TYR A 112 1.29 -11.28 -18.01
N PRO A 113 0.25 -11.21 -17.14
CA PRO A 113 -0.28 -12.39 -16.47
C PRO A 113 -0.80 -13.46 -17.43
N LEU A 114 -1.37 -13.05 -18.59
CA LEU A 114 -1.83 -13.98 -19.62
C LEU A 114 -0.65 -14.72 -20.29
N ILE A 115 0.48 -14.05 -20.45
CA ILE A 115 1.72 -14.67 -20.94
C ILE A 115 2.23 -15.67 -19.91
N MET A 116 2.27 -15.30 -18.62
CA MET A 116 2.67 -16.22 -17.55
C MET A 116 1.82 -17.48 -17.51
N ALA A 117 0.51 -17.35 -17.68
CA ALA A 117 -0.42 -18.47 -17.69
C ALA A 117 -0.13 -19.53 -18.78
N GLN A 118 0.60 -19.17 -19.85
CA GLN A 118 1.02 -20.12 -20.89
C GLN A 118 2.25 -20.95 -20.49
N TYR A 119 3.04 -20.44 -19.54
CA TYR A 119 4.28 -21.11 -19.09
C TYR A 119 4.14 -21.80 -17.73
N GLY A 120 3.03 -21.61 -17.03
CA GLY A 120 2.75 -22.26 -15.75
C GLY A 120 1.48 -21.71 -15.09
N SER A 121 1.05 -22.34 -14.00
CA SER A 121 -0.09 -21.91 -13.20
C SER A 121 0.32 -20.82 -12.21
N GLY A 122 0.56 -19.60 -12.67
CA GLY A 122 0.75 -18.47 -11.76
C GLY A 122 -0.57 -17.99 -11.13
N PRO A 123 -0.53 -17.35 -9.95
CA PRO A 123 -1.71 -16.82 -9.28
C PRO A 123 -2.26 -15.61 -10.03
N MET A 124 -3.22 -15.84 -10.92
CA MET A 124 -3.80 -14.79 -11.79
C MET A 124 -4.48 -13.68 -10.99
N GLY A 125 -5.18 -14.03 -9.89
CA GLY A 125 -5.84 -13.06 -9.01
C GLY A 125 -4.86 -12.06 -8.41
N GLU A 126 -3.77 -12.55 -7.83
CA GLU A 126 -2.70 -11.72 -7.26
C GLU A 126 -2.01 -10.84 -8.31
N ALA A 127 -1.80 -11.38 -9.52
CA ALA A 127 -1.18 -10.63 -10.61
C ALA A 127 -2.02 -9.42 -11.03
N TYR A 128 -3.33 -9.60 -11.22
CA TYR A 128 -4.22 -8.48 -11.54
C TYR A 128 -4.41 -7.52 -10.38
N LEU A 129 -4.39 -8.02 -9.14
CA LEU A 129 -4.44 -7.18 -7.95
C LEU A 129 -3.19 -6.31 -7.83
N SER A 130 -2.01 -6.86 -8.15
CA SER A 130 -0.75 -6.09 -8.21
C SER A 130 -0.80 -4.98 -9.26
N ILE A 131 -1.42 -5.23 -10.41
CA ILE A 131 -1.64 -4.20 -11.45
C ILE A 131 -2.61 -3.12 -10.97
N LEU A 132 -3.67 -3.51 -10.26
CA LEU A 132 -4.60 -2.56 -9.63
C LEU A 132 -3.89 -1.71 -8.58
N ALA A 133 -3.06 -2.31 -7.73
CA ALA A 133 -2.23 -1.60 -6.75
C ALA A 133 -1.35 -0.54 -7.41
N TYR A 134 -0.65 -0.93 -8.48
CA TYR A 134 0.18 -0.03 -9.28
C TYR A 134 -0.61 1.13 -9.88
N PHE A 135 -1.82 0.85 -10.39
CA PHE A 135 -2.70 1.87 -10.95
C PHE A 135 -3.17 2.87 -9.88
N LEU A 136 -3.61 2.39 -8.71
CA LEU A 136 -4.07 3.23 -7.60
C LEU A 136 -2.95 4.10 -7.03
N PHE A 137 -1.78 3.50 -6.79
CA PHE A 137 -0.59 4.23 -6.35
C PHE A 137 -0.21 5.30 -7.38
N GLY A 138 -0.18 4.96 -8.67
CA GLY A 138 0.15 5.87 -9.75
C GLY A 138 -0.87 7.01 -9.90
N MET A 139 -2.15 6.72 -9.74
CA MET A 139 -3.22 7.72 -9.75
C MET A 139 -2.99 8.77 -8.65
N THR A 140 -2.67 8.34 -7.44
CA THR A 140 -2.39 9.21 -6.29
C THR A 140 -1.09 9.99 -6.50
N ALA A 141 -0.03 9.34 -6.98
CA ALA A 141 1.24 9.98 -7.27
C ALA A 141 1.10 11.10 -8.33
N ILE A 142 0.30 10.87 -9.37
CA ILE A 142 -0.01 11.87 -10.40
C ILE A 142 -0.79 13.04 -9.80
N ALA A 143 -1.75 12.80 -8.91
CA ALA A 143 -2.49 13.87 -8.23
C ALA A 143 -1.57 14.73 -7.36
N ILE A 144 -0.65 14.11 -6.60
CA ILE A 144 0.36 14.81 -5.79
C ILE A 144 1.27 15.67 -6.68
N GLY A 145 1.77 15.12 -7.79
CA GLY A 145 2.59 15.84 -8.74
C GLY A 145 1.86 17.02 -9.39
N LEU A 146 0.58 16.86 -9.73
CA LEU A 146 -0.27 17.93 -10.24
C LEU A 146 -0.44 19.06 -9.22
N PHE A 147 -0.66 18.71 -7.94
CA PHE A 147 -0.76 19.69 -6.85
C PHE A 147 0.55 20.49 -6.70
N LEU A 148 1.68 19.81 -6.60
CA LEU A 148 2.97 20.46 -6.42
C LEU A 148 3.37 21.32 -7.65
N SER A 149 3.02 20.88 -8.87
CA SER A 149 3.13 21.69 -10.07
C SER A 149 2.23 22.94 -10.03
N SER A 150 1.12 22.91 -9.28
CA SER A 150 0.25 24.08 -9.09
C SER A 150 0.83 25.11 -8.14
N VAL A 151 1.65 24.72 -7.18
CA VAL A 151 2.20 25.62 -6.16
C VAL A 151 3.42 26.37 -6.65
N THR A 152 4.22 25.78 -7.54
CA THR A 152 5.51 26.35 -8.02
C THR A 152 5.39 26.92 -9.43
N GLU A 153 6.36 27.79 -9.82
CA GLU A 153 6.53 28.30 -11.19
C GLU A 153 7.70 27.62 -11.93
N SER A 154 8.54 26.91 -11.19
CA SER A 154 9.69 26.20 -11.73
C SER A 154 9.35 24.71 -11.89
N GLN A 155 9.51 24.20 -13.12
CA GLN A 155 9.31 22.77 -13.43
C GLN A 155 10.26 21.87 -12.61
N VAL A 156 11.53 22.29 -12.45
CA VAL A 156 12.54 21.54 -11.72
C VAL A 156 12.18 21.44 -10.23
N ILE A 157 11.76 22.57 -9.63
CA ILE A 157 11.33 22.59 -8.23
C ILE A 157 10.08 21.71 -8.05
N ALA A 158 9.12 21.77 -8.98
CA ALA A 158 7.95 20.90 -8.97
C ALA A 158 8.33 19.41 -8.99
N ALA A 159 9.28 19.02 -9.86
CA ALA A 159 9.75 17.64 -9.95
C ALA A 159 10.44 17.20 -8.67
N VAL A 160 11.37 18.00 -8.13
CA VAL A 160 12.09 17.66 -6.88
C VAL A 160 11.14 17.54 -5.70
N LEU A 161 10.21 18.48 -5.53
CA LEU A 161 9.22 18.42 -4.46
C LEU A 161 8.30 17.22 -4.60
N THR A 162 7.88 16.88 -5.83
CA THR A 162 7.04 15.69 -6.07
C THR A 162 7.78 14.42 -5.69
N PHE A 163 9.04 14.28 -6.11
CA PHE A 163 9.87 13.14 -5.72
C PHE A 163 10.02 13.05 -4.20
N LEU A 164 10.34 14.16 -3.52
CA LEU A 164 10.51 14.19 -2.07
C LEU A 164 9.23 13.77 -1.33
N VAL A 165 8.06 14.29 -1.74
CA VAL A 165 6.79 13.96 -1.10
C VAL A 165 6.43 12.48 -1.33
N LEU A 166 6.62 11.96 -2.54
CA LEU A 166 6.39 10.54 -2.84
C LEU A 166 7.36 9.64 -2.08
N PHE A 167 8.63 10.00 -2.01
CA PHE A 167 9.65 9.24 -1.29
C PHE A 167 9.39 9.23 0.22
N LEU A 168 9.01 10.38 0.81
CA LEU A 168 8.62 10.44 2.22
C LEU A 168 7.37 9.59 2.50
N GLY A 169 6.36 9.64 1.63
CA GLY A 169 5.17 8.80 1.75
C GLY A 169 5.49 7.32 1.60
N TYR A 170 6.44 6.95 0.75
CA TYR A 170 6.91 5.58 0.61
C TYR A 170 7.69 5.07 1.82
N MET A 171 8.48 5.93 2.48
CA MET A 171 9.25 5.61 3.67
C MET A 171 8.50 5.84 4.99
N MET A 172 7.22 6.24 4.93
CA MET A 172 6.51 6.74 6.12
C MET A 172 6.35 5.69 7.21
N ASP A 173 6.07 4.44 6.87
CA ASP A 173 5.97 3.36 7.85
C ASP A 173 7.31 3.13 8.58
N SER A 174 8.41 3.08 7.84
CA SER A 174 9.77 2.99 8.43
C SER A 174 10.12 4.18 9.32
N ILE A 175 9.65 5.39 8.96
CA ILE A 175 9.85 6.58 9.80
C ILE A 175 9.01 6.48 11.08
N CYS A 176 7.78 6.01 10.99
CA CYS A 176 6.90 5.83 12.14
C CYS A 176 7.46 4.81 13.13
N SER A 177 8.02 3.70 12.65
CA SER A 177 8.62 2.67 13.47
C SER A 177 9.87 3.16 14.23
N ILE A 178 10.69 4.03 13.59
CA ILE A 178 11.84 4.68 14.26
C ILE A 178 11.38 5.63 15.38
N ILE A 179 10.24 6.34 15.19
CA ILE A 179 9.73 7.30 16.18
C ILE A 179 9.14 6.59 17.40
N SER A 180 8.39 5.51 17.18
CA SER A 180 7.75 4.75 18.26
C SER A 180 7.35 3.37 17.79
N SER A 181 7.94 2.35 18.38
CA SER A 181 7.61 0.93 18.13
C SER A 181 6.25 0.52 18.69
N THR A 182 5.74 1.21 19.72
CA THR A 182 4.45 0.90 20.35
C THR A 182 3.30 1.74 19.82
N GLY A 183 3.59 2.69 18.90
CA GLY A 183 2.61 3.61 18.37
C GLY A 183 2.19 4.71 19.35
N ASN A 184 2.08 5.92 18.86
CA ASN A 184 1.55 7.06 19.62
C ASN A 184 0.65 7.90 18.71
N LEU A 185 -0.01 8.92 19.25
CA LEU A 185 -0.91 9.79 18.47
C LEU A 185 -0.20 10.45 17.29
N LEU A 186 1.10 10.76 17.42
CA LEU A 186 1.90 11.33 16.34
C LEU A 186 2.11 10.33 15.19
N THR A 187 2.47 9.08 15.50
CA THR A 187 2.65 8.03 14.50
C THR A 187 1.33 7.67 13.82
N LYS A 188 0.21 7.64 14.55
CA LYS A 188 -1.13 7.47 13.94
C LYS A 188 -1.47 8.57 12.92
N LEU A 189 -1.11 9.82 13.20
CA LEU A 189 -1.29 10.93 12.25
C LEU A 189 -0.34 10.84 11.05
N LEU A 190 0.92 10.47 11.27
CA LEU A 190 1.90 10.31 10.21
C LEU A 190 1.54 9.15 9.26
N ARG A 191 1.02 8.05 9.79
CA ARG A 191 0.53 6.92 8.98
C ARG A 191 -0.61 7.28 8.02
N CYS A 192 -1.32 8.38 8.23
CA CYS A 192 -2.26 8.90 7.24
C CYS A 192 -1.59 9.33 5.93
N PHE A 193 -0.27 9.53 5.92
CA PHE A 193 0.52 9.85 4.73
C PHE A 193 1.33 8.67 4.20
N ASP A 194 1.10 7.48 4.73
CA ASP A 194 1.79 6.26 4.31
C ASP A 194 1.20 5.77 2.97
N LEU A 195 2.00 5.89 1.92
CA LEU A 195 1.64 5.44 0.58
C LEU A 195 2.04 3.97 0.33
N TYR A 196 2.91 3.41 1.16
CA TYR A 196 3.48 2.08 0.92
C TYR A 196 2.66 0.95 1.53
N THR A 197 2.22 1.07 2.77
CA THR A 197 1.47 -0.01 3.45
C THR A 197 0.21 -0.42 2.70
N PRO A 198 -0.69 0.50 2.23
CA PRO A 198 -1.82 0.12 1.40
C PRO A 198 -1.43 -0.53 0.07
N PHE A 199 -0.29 -0.13 -0.51
CA PHE A 199 0.25 -0.73 -1.71
C PHE A 199 0.73 -2.16 -1.46
N SER A 200 1.49 -2.37 -0.38
CA SER A 200 2.02 -3.68 0.01
C SER A 200 0.90 -4.68 0.31
N ASN A 201 -0.18 -4.25 0.98
CA ASN A 201 -1.34 -5.10 1.26
C ASN A 201 -1.96 -5.66 -0.03
N LEU A 202 -2.14 -4.80 -1.04
CA LEU A 202 -2.65 -5.22 -2.34
C LEU A 202 -1.65 -6.11 -3.11
N LEU A 203 -0.34 -5.88 -2.97
CA LEU A 203 0.70 -6.71 -3.59
C LEU A 203 0.74 -8.12 -2.99
N ASN A 204 0.45 -8.26 -1.70
CA ASN A 204 0.43 -9.53 -1.01
C ASN A 204 -0.80 -10.42 -1.37
N GLY A 205 -1.64 -9.98 -2.28
CA GLY A 205 -2.78 -10.77 -2.77
C GLY A 205 -4.07 -10.56 -1.98
N THR A 206 -4.12 -9.62 -1.05
CA THR A 206 -5.35 -9.26 -0.33
C THR A 206 -6.02 -8.06 -1.00
N LEU A 207 -7.23 -8.26 -1.53
CA LEU A 207 -8.06 -7.15 -2.00
C LEU A 207 -8.63 -6.42 -0.77
N ASP A 208 -7.86 -5.48 -0.25
CA ASP A 208 -8.26 -4.68 0.89
C ASP A 208 -9.00 -3.42 0.43
N VAL A 209 -10.27 -3.33 0.80
CA VAL A 209 -11.12 -2.18 0.49
C VAL A 209 -10.62 -0.92 1.19
N SER A 210 -10.01 -1.04 2.38
CA SER A 210 -9.44 0.10 3.10
C SER A 210 -8.31 0.75 2.30
N SER A 211 -7.45 -0.05 1.68
CA SER A 211 -6.37 0.42 0.78
C SER A 211 -6.90 1.14 -0.46
N ILE A 212 -8.00 0.66 -1.05
CA ILE A 212 -8.64 1.32 -2.20
C ILE A 212 -9.23 2.66 -1.76
N VAL A 213 -9.98 2.69 -0.65
CA VAL A 213 -10.58 3.91 -0.10
C VAL A 213 -9.50 4.93 0.25
N TYR A 214 -8.36 4.49 0.79
CA TYR A 214 -7.22 5.34 1.07
C TYR A 214 -6.74 6.07 -0.19
N TYR A 215 -6.42 5.35 -1.26
CA TYR A 215 -5.91 5.97 -2.50
C TYR A 215 -6.94 6.89 -3.16
N VAL A 216 -8.21 6.51 -3.17
CA VAL A 216 -9.29 7.33 -3.74
C VAL A 216 -9.49 8.60 -2.92
N SER A 217 -9.53 8.50 -1.59
CA SER A 217 -9.74 9.63 -0.68
C SER A 217 -8.56 10.61 -0.71
N VAL A 218 -7.32 10.11 -0.69
CA VAL A 218 -6.11 10.95 -0.81
C VAL A 218 -6.05 11.64 -2.17
N THR A 219 -6.34 10.91 -3.27
CA THR A 219 -6.41 11.51 -4.61
C THR A 219 -7.44 12.62 -4.67
N ALA A 220 -8.65 12.40 -4.14
CA ALA A 220 -9.72 13.40 -4.11
C ALA A 220 -9.30 14.63 -3.29
N LEU A 221 -8.70 14.42 -2.11
CA LEU A 221 -8.17 15.49 -1.27
C LEU A 221 -7.14 16.35 -2.01
N VAL A 222 -6.14 15.70 -2.63
CA VAL A 222 -5.04 16.40 -3.31
C VAL A 222 -5.55 17.16 -4.54
N LEU A 223 -6.51 16.61 -5.29
CA LEU A 223 -7.18 17.32 -6.38
C LEU A 223 -7.98 18.52 -5.86
N PHE A 224 -8.68 18.38 -4.74
CA PHE A 224 -9.36 19.49 -4.07
C PHE A 224 -8.37 20.58 -3.65
N LEU A 225 -7.22 20.21 -3.03
CA LEU A 225 -6.15 21.15 -2.69
C LEU A 225 -5.60 21.87 -3.92
N THR A 226 -5.47 21.17 -5.06
CA THR A 226 -5.06 21.77 -6.33
C THR A 226 -6.07 22.83 -6.79
N VAL A 227 -7.38 22.54 -6.69
CA VAL A 227 -8.43 23.51 -7.01
C VAL A 227 -8.32 24.73 -6.10
N GLN A 228 -8.15 24.55 -4.80
CA GLN A 228 -8.01 25.65 -3.84
C GLN A 228 -6.74 26.48 -4.10
N SER A 229 -5.62 25.83 -4.43
CA SER A 229 -4.36 26.52 -4.80
C SER A 229 -4.53 27.43 -6.01
N ILE A 230 -5.27 26.99 -7.03
CA ILE A 230 -5.53 27.78 -8.23
C ILE A 230 -6.56 28.89 -7.94
N GLN A 231 -7.63 28.61 -7.18
CA GLN A 231 -8.64 29.59 -6.81
C GLN A 231 -8.06 30.75 -5.98
N LYS A 232 -7.15 30.45 -5.04
CA LYS A 232 -6.50 31.46 -4.19
C LYS A 232 -5.80 32.55 -5.01
N ARG A 233 -5.33 32.26 -6.21
CA ARG A 233 -4.69 33.22 -7.11
C ARG A 233 -5.66 34.10 -7.89
N ARG A 234 -6.90 33.61 -8.08
CA ARG A 234 -7.95 34.35 -8.79
C ARG A 234 -8.41 35.59 -8.02
N TYR A 235 -8.20 35.59 -6.70
CA TYR A 235 -8.60 36.69 -5.83
C TYR A 235 -7.36 37.49 -5.39
N SER A 236 -7.30 38.79 -5.73
CA SER A 236 -6.24 39.69 -5.25
C SER A 236 -6.29 39.83 -3.72
N MET A 237 -5.12 39.93 -3.08
CA MET A 237 -5.01 40.20 -1.64
C MET A 237 -5.56 41.59 -1.33
N SER A 238 -6.83 41.72 -0.98
CA SER A 238 -7.48 42.91 -0.45
C SER A 238 -8.05 42.57 0.93
N VAL A 239 -8.07 43.58 1.81
CA VAL A 239 -8.61 43.45 3.18
C VAL A 239 -10.07 42.98 3.17
N LYS A 240 -10.86 43.28 2.12
CA LYS A 240 -12.20 42.75 1.90
C LYS A 240 -12.25 41.23 1.62
N ASN A 241 -11.13 40.62 1.24
CA ASN A 241 -11.03 39.17 0.90
C ASN A 241 -10.50 38.32 2.06
N LEU A 242 -10.29 38.92 3.26
CA LEU A 242 -9.81 38.18 4.44
C LEU A 242 -10.81 37.09 4.87
N SER A 243 -12.12 37.38 4.79
CA SER A 243 -13.19 36.39 5.07
C SER A 243 -13.19 35.23 4.06
N PHE A 244 -12.86 35.49 2.80
CA PHE A 244 -12.81 34.47 1.76
C PHE A 244 -11.58 33.57 1.92
N SER A 245 -10.44 34.13 2.34
CA SER A 245 -9.23 33.37 2.67
C SER A 245 -9.45 32.48 3.89
N ALA A 246 -10.13 32.99 4.94
CA ALA A 246 -10.50 32.22 6.12
C ALA A 246 -11.46 31.09 5.78
N TYR A 247 -12.45 31.33 4.93
CA TYR A 247 -13.38 30.30 4.44
C TYR A 247 -12.65 29.19 3.66
N SER A 248 -11.75 29.55 2.73
CA SER A 248 -10.96 28.57 1.98
C SER A 248 -10.06 27.72 2.89
N THR A 249 -9.42 28.36 3.89
CA THR A 249 -8.59 27.66 4.87
C THR A 249 -9.44 26.72 5.74
N GLY A 250 -10.63 27.18 6.17
CA GLY A 250 -11.58 26.33 6.90
C GLY A 250 -12.04 25.12 6.09
N MET A 251 -12.38 25.31 4.80
CA MET A 251 -12.73 24.21 3.92
C MET A 251 -11.60 23.21 3.74
N ILE A 252 -10.35 23.66 3.63
CA ILE A 252 -9.18 22.77 3.55
C ILE A 252 -9.05 21.96 4.84
N ALA A 253 -9.15 22.61 6.01
CA ALA A 253 -9.07 21.91 7.29
C ALA A 253 -10.18 20.85 7.44
N VAL A 254 -11.42 21.17 7.06
CA VAL A 254 -12.54 20.23 7.07
C VAL A 254 -12.30 19.06 6.10
N ALA A 255 -11.81 19.33 4.88
CA ALA A 255 -11.54 18.27 3.90
C ALA A 255 -10.43 17.33 4.38
N VAL A 256 -9.36 17.86 4.96
CA VAL A 256 -8.27 17.05 5.54
C VAL A 256 -8.80 16.22 6.71
N ALA A 257 -9.55 16.84 7.64
CA ALA A 257 -10.13 16.14 8.78
C ALA A 257 -11.06 15.01 8.33
N LEU A 258 -11.90 15.24 7.31
CA LEU A 258 -12.81 14.24 6.77
C LEU A 258 -12.05 13.04 6.19
N VAL A 259 -10.99 13.27 5.40
CA VAL A 259 -10.18 12.19 4.83
C VAL A 259 -9.46 11.41 5.93
N VAL A 260 -8.91 12.09 6.94
CA VAL A 260 -8.27 11.43 8.09
C VAL A 260 -9.28 10.56 8.84
N VAL A 261 -10.47 11.10 9.14
CA VAL A 261 -11.52 10.34 9.84
C VAL A 261 -12.00 9.13 9.03
N VAL A 262 -12.23 9.29 7.72
CA VAL A 262 -12.64 8.18 6.85
C VAL A 262 -11.58 7.08 6.85
N ASN A 263 -10.30 7.42 6.74
CA ASN A 263 -9.23 6.43 6.72
C ASN A 263 -9.00 5.76 8.08
N ILE A 264 -9.17 6.50 9.19
CA ILE A 264 -9.13 5.88 10.53
C ILE A 264 -10.30 4.89 10.70
N ILE A 265 -11.52 5.28 10.34
CA ILE A 265 -12.69 4.39 10.43
C ILE A 265 -12.46 3.12 9.60
N MET A 266 -11.98 3.27 8.36
CA MET A 266 -11.71 2.12 7.49
C MET A 266 -10.58 1.22 8.03
N GLY A 267 -9.58 1.79 8.68
CA GLY A 267 -8.47 1.04 9.29
C GLY A 267 -8.82 0.29 10.57
N GLU A 268 -9.85 0.73 11.30
CA GLU A 268 -10.35 0.08 12.52
C GLU A 268 -11.49 -0.93 12.20
N MET A 269 -11.89 -1.08 10.91
CA MET A 269 -12.88 -2.07 10.53
C MET A 269 -12.27 -3.49 10.52
N PRO A 270 -13.00 -4.51 10.98
CA PRO A 270 -12.52 -5.89 10.94
C PRO A 270 -12.07 -6.31 9.54
N SER A 271 -10.92 -6.97 9.45
CA SER A 271 -10.36 -7.44 8.18
C SER A 271 -11.28 -8.44 7.46
N SER A 272 -12.13 -9.16 8.21
CA SER A 272 -13.16 -10.05 7.68
C SER A 272 -14.21 -9.35 6.81
N TRP A 273 -14.41 -8.04 6.97
CA TRP A 273 -15.37 -7.25 6.20
C TRP A 273 -14.72 -6.47 5.07
N THR A 274 -13.46 -6.12 5.23
CA THR A 274 -12.76 -5.22 4.32
C THR A 274 -11.77 -5.92 3.39
N ALA A 275 -11.31 -7.13 3.72
CA ALA A 275 -10.29 -7.83 2.97
C ALA A 275 -10.81 -9.13 2.34
N ILE A 276 -10.63 -9.26 1.03
CA ILE A 276 -10.91 -10.49 0.28
C ILE A 276 -9.57 -11.11 -0.11
N ASP A 277 -9.38 -12.36 0.30
CA ASP A 277 -8.19 -13.12 -0.05
C ASP A 277 -8.29 -13.60 -1.52
N MET A 278 -7.39 -13.10 -2.36
CA MET A 278 -7.28 -13.48 -3.76
C MET A 278 -6.08 -14.40 -4.02
N THR A 279 -5.39 -14.83 -2.95
CA THR A 279 -4.28 -15.76 -3.08
C THR A 279 -4.76 -17.13 -3.55
N SER A 280 -3.96 -17.80 -4.34
CA SER A 280 -4.30 -19.15 -4.86
C SER A 280 -4.41 -20.19 -3.78
N GLN A 281 -3.67 -20.02 -2.69
CA GLN A 281 -3.63 -20.92 -1.53
C GLN A 281 -4.54 -20.46 -0.38
N LYS A 282 -5.26 -19.35 -0.54
CA LYS A 282 -6.09 -18.72 0.50
C LYS A 282 -5.31 -18.48 1.81
N LEU A 283 -4.09 -17.99 1.68
CA LEU A 283 -3.14 -17.81 2.80
C LEU A 283 -3.68 -16.94 3.93
N TYR A 284 -4.65 -16.08 3.61
CA TYR A 284 -5.21 -15.08 4.54
C TYR A 284 -6.69 -15.34 4.86
N SER A 285 -7.26 -16.48 4.45
CA SER A 285 -8.63 -16.88 4.82
C SER A 285 -8.59 -18.05 5.77
N LEU A 286 -9.40 -18.00 6.83
CA LEU A 286 -9.58 -19.11 7.75
C LEU A 286 -10.66 -20.05 7.22
N THR A 287 -10.52 -21.34 7.49
CA THR A 287 -11.54 -22.36 7.14
C THR A 287 -12.81 -22.14 7.96
N ASP A 288 -13.95 -22.56 7.40
CA ASP A 288 -15.23 -22.48 8.11
C ASP A 288 -15.18 -23.21 9.47
N GLN A 289 -14.42 -24.30 9.57
CA GLN A 289 -14.25 -25.05 10.83
C GLN A 289 -13.52 -24.21 11.88
N THR A 290 -12.44 -23.54 11.51
CA THR A 290 -11.71 -22.64 12.41
C THR A 290 -12.56 -21.44 12.82
N VAL A 291 -13.29 -20.86 11.87
CA VAL A 291 -14.21 -19.73 12.16
C VAL A 291 -15.29 -20.15 13.15
N ASP A 292 -15.91 -21.31 12.97
CA ASP A 292 -16.93 -21.81 13.88
C ASP A 292 -16.34 -22.17 15.25
N TYR A 293 -15.13 -22.73 15.29
CA TYR A 293 -14.43 -23.04 16.53
C TYR A 293 -14.15 -21.79 17.35
N VAL A 294 -13.52 -20.79 16.73
CA VAL A 294 -13.11 -19.54 17.38
C VAL A 294 -14.31 -18.71 17.85
N LYS A 295 -15.39 -18.66 17.07
CA LYS A 295 -16.63 -17.93 17.47
C LYS A 295 -17.37 -18.56 18.64
N ASN A 296 -17.21 -19.86 18.86
CA ASN A 296 -17.85 -20.56 19.95
C ASN A 296 -16.99 -20.68 21.21
N MET A 297 -15.78 -20.13 21.20
CA MET A 297 -14.89 -20.06 22.36
C MET A 297 -15.53 -19.23 23.49
N GLN A 298 -15.33 -19.65 24.73
CA GLN A 298 -15.80 -18.97 25.93
C GLN A 298 -14.68 -18.60 26.90
N ASP A 299 -13.51 -19.24 26.77
CA ASP A 299 -12.36 -19.01 27.61
C ASP A 299 -11.39 -18.03 26.94
N ASP A 300 -10.78 -17.16 27.71
CA ASP A 300 -9.83 -16.16 27.22
C ASP A 300 -8.48 -16.80 26.90
N VAL A 301 -7.90 -16.43 25.76
CA VAL A 301 -6.59 -16.87 25.31
C VAL A 301 -5.75 -15.68 24.86
N THR A 302 -4.51 -15.62 25.32
CA THR A 302 -3.53 -14.65 24.87
C THR A 302 -2.49 -15.31 23.96
N ILE A 303 -2.27 -14.77 22.79
CA ILE A 303 -1.24 -15.21 21.84
C ILE A 303 -0.11 -14.18 21.86
N TYR A 304 1.03 -14.57 22.43
CA TYR A 304 2.23 -13.74 22.40
C TYR A 304 3.04 -14.02 21.14
N VAL A 305 3.37 -12.99 20.38
CA VAL A 305 4.23 -13.07 19.20
C VAL A 305 5.63 -12.60 19.59
N LEU A 306 6.61 -13.46 19.47
CA LEU A 306 7.99 -13.18 19.86
C LEU A 306 8.74 -12.49 18.71
N VAL A 307 8.49 -11.20 18.55
CA VAL A 307 9.13 -10.41 17.49
C VAL A 307 9.17 -8.94 17.87
N ASN A 308 10.19 -8.24 17.37
CA ASN A 308 10.12 -6.80 17.26
C ASN A 308 9.12 -6.48 16.14
N GLN A 309 8.22 -5.55 16.39
CA GLN A 309 7.12 -5.19 15.48
C GLN A 309 7.58 -4.84 14.04
N ASP A 310 8.82 -4.36 13.91
CA ASP A 310 9.43 -4.04 12.61
C ASP A 310 9.86 -5.27 11.78
N ASN A 311 10.02 -6.44 12.42
CA ASN A 311 10.45 -7.69 11.80
C ASN A 311 9.34 -8.75 11.79
N GLN A 312 8.10 -8.33 11.96
CA GLN A 312 6.95 -9.21 11.94
C GLN A 312 6.76 -9.84 10.55
N ASP A 313 6.53 -11.15 10.54
CA ASP A 313 6.08 -11.84 9.33
C ASP A 313 4.68 -11.36 8.94
N THR A 314 4.56 -10.85 7.72
CA THR A 314 3.32 -10.21 7.23
C THR A 314 2.17 -11.22 7.12
N THR A 315 2.46 -12.45 6.68
CA THR A 315 1.44 -13.50 6.49
C THR A 315 0.91 -13.97 7.83
N LEU A 316 1.81 -14.27 8.76
CA LEU A 316 1.47 -14.70 10.11
C LEU A 316 0.71 -13.59 10.85
N GLY A 317 1.16 -12.34 10.72
CA GLY A 317 0.49 -11.19 11.35
C GLY A 317 -0.94 -10.99 10.87
N GLN A 318 -1.19 -11.12 9.57
CA GLN A 318 -2.55 -11.04 9.02
C GLN A 318 -3.43 -12.23 9.47
N THR A 319 -2.86 -13.42 9.58
CA THR A 319 -3.56 -14.60 10.13
C THR A 319 -3.97 -14.33 11.59
N LEU A 320 -3.04 -13.89 12.43
CA LEU A 320 -3.30 -13.57 13.84
C LEU A 320 -4.36 -12.48 14.00
N GLN A 321 -4.30 -11.44 13.19
CA GLN A 321 -5.30 -10.38 13.22
C GLN A 321 -6.71 -10.91 12.90
N ARG A 322 -6.85 -11.90 12.02
CA ARG A 322 -8.15 -12.53 11.76
C ARG A 322 -8.69 -13.32 12.94
N TYR A 323 -7.81 -13.97 13.71
CA TYR A 323 -8.23 -14.64 14.94
C TYR A 323 -8.70 -13.62 15.98
N ASP A 324 -7.97 -12.52 16.17
CA ASP A 324 -8.32 -11.40 17.05
C ASP A 324 -9.65 -10.75 16.65
N ASP A 325 -9.85 -10.50 15.35
CA ASP A 325 -11.10 -9.94 14.79
C ASP A 325 -12.32 -10.87 14.92
N LEU A 326 -12.13 -12.20 15.07
CA LEU A 326 -13.22 -13.18 15.13
C LEU A 326 -13.81 -13.37 16.51
N SER A 327 -13.04 -13.13 17.58
CA SER A 327 -13.47 -13.39 18.95
C SER A 327 -12.82 -12.42 19.93
N ASP A 328 -13.64 -11.77 20.74
CA ASP A 328 -13.20 -10.91 21.86
C ASP A 328 -12.43 -11.71 22.95
N HIS A 329 -12.44 -13.05 22.89
CA HIS A 329 -11.71 -13.94 23.79
C HIS A 329 -10.26 -14.21 23.35
N ILE A 330 -9.85 -13.75 22.18
CA ILE A 330 -8.46 -13.88 21.72
C ILE A 330 -7.80 -12.49 21.77
N THR A 331 -6.65 -12.41 22.42
CA THR A 331 -5.83 -11.19 22.46
C THR A 331 -4.45 -11.48 21.90
N VAL A 332 -3.98 -10.70 20.93
CA VAL A 332 -2.65 -10.84 20.34
C VAL A 332 -1.73 -9.77 20.90
N GLU A 333 -0.63 -10.19 21.53
CA GLU A 333 0.37 -9.29 22.10
C GLU A 333 1.76 -9.54 21.49
N TYR A 334 2.48 -8.46 21.20
CA TYR A 334 3.83 -8.52 20.64
C TYR A 334 4.87 -8.31 21.74
N VAL A 335 5.80 -9.24 21.87
CA VAL A 335 6.88 -9.20 22.86
C VAL A 335 8.22 -9.24 22.14
N ASP A 336 8.97 -8.15 22.24
CA ASP A 336 10.34 -8.08 21.70
C ASP A 336 11.30 -8.89 22.59
N PRO A 337 11.86 -10.00 22.08
CA PRO A 337 12.79 -10.84 22.82
C PRO A 337 14.13 -10.15 23.09
N THR A 338 14.45 -9.06 22.39
CA THR A 338 15.67 -8.28 22.67
C THR A 338 15.50 -7.38 23.90
N VAL A 339 14.28 -6.93 24.16
CA VAL A 339 13.92 -6.12 25.33
C VAL A 339 13.61 -7.00 26.53
N ASN A 340 12.91 -8.13 26.29
CA ASN A 340 12.49 -9.07 27.33
C ASN A 340 13.03 -10.50 27.08
N PRO A 341 14.34 -10.73 27.17
CA PRO A 341 14.95 -12.01 26.79
C PRO A 341 14.53 -13.19 27.70
N MET A 342 14.05 -12.93 28.88
CA MET A 342 13.60 -13.96 29.83
C MET A 342 12.10 -14.27 29.73
N PHE A 343 11.35 -13.57 28.89
CA PHE A 343 9.89 -13.75 28.79
C PHE A 343 9.53 -15.16 28.36
N TYR A 344 10.15 -15.68 27.30
CA TYR A 344 9.84 -17.01 26.78
C TYR A 344 10.38 -18.16 27.66
N ALA A 345 11.38 -17.88 28.52
CA ALA A 345 11.99 -18.89 29.37
C ALA A 345 11.03 -19.48 30.41
N GLN A 346 9.92 -18.80 30.72
CA GLN A 346 8.87 -19.32 31.61
C GLN A 346 7.93 -20.34 30.90
N TYR A 347 7.93 -20.39 29.57
CA TYR A 347 7.07 -21.25 28.76
C TYR A 347 7.84 -22.40 28.10
N THR A 348 9.13 -22.23 27.85
CA THR A 348 9.98 -23.26 27.25
C THR A 348 11.44 -23.15 27.66
N THR A 349 12.14 -24.28 27.67
CA THR A 349 13.59 -24.39 27.91
C THR A 349 14.41 -24.42 26.61
N GLY A 350 13.76 -24.48 25.44
CA GLY A 350 14.40 -24.52 24.14
C GLY A 350 14.70 -23.13 23.60
N ASN A 351 15.57 -23.08 22.58
CA ASN A 351 15.73 -21.86 21.78
C ASN A 351 14.48 -21.68 20.92
N ILE A 352 14.00 -20.44 20.83
CA ILE A 352 12.83 -20.08 20.03
C ILE A 352 13.26 -19.16 18.90
N SER A 353 12.75 -19.41 17.71
CA SER A 353 12.96 -18.57 16.53
C SER A 353 12.18 -17.25 16.65
N THR A 354 12.64 -16.19 16.01
CA THR A 354 11.87 -14.94 15.85
C THR A 354 10.57 -15.23 15.10
N ASN A 355 9.49 -14.53 15.42
CA ASN A 355 8.12 -14.77 14.94
C ASN A 355 7.45 -16.06 15.48
N SER A 356 8.03 -16.74 16.46
CA SER A 356 7.35 -17.84 17.15
C SER A 356 6.22 -17.33 18.02
N LEU A 357 5.24 -18.21 18.28
CA LEU A 357 4.04 -17.88 19.03
C LEU A 357 4.01 -18.64 20.37
N ILE A 358 3.47 -17.99 21.39
CA ILE A 358 3.15 -18.62 22.68
C ILE A 358 1.66 -18.40 22.93
N VAL A 359 0.90 -19.47 22.87
CA VAL A 359 -0.54 -19.47 23.14
C VAL A 359 -0.77 -19.82 24.58
N VAL A 360 -1.44 -18.94 25.34
CA VAL A 360 -1.62 -19.06 26.78
C VAL A 360 -3.10 -18.95 27.14
N SER A 361 -3.61 -19.90 27.92
CA SER A 361 -4.91 -19.83 28.60
C SER A 361 -4.71 -19.91 30.11
N ASP A 362 -5.77 -19.78 30.88
CA ASP A 362 -5.75 -20.00 32.34
C ASP A 362 -5.34 -21.43 32.73
N LYS A 363 -5.49 -22.40 31.83
CA LYS A 363 -5.24 -23.82 32.08
C LYS A 363 -3.81 -24.21 31.75
N ARG A 364 -3.32 -23.86 30.59
CA ARG A 364 -1.99 -24.26 30.09
C ARG A 364 -1.48 -23.37 28.95
N SER A 365 -0.26 -23.59 28.55
CA SER A 365 0.38 -22.87 27.44
C SER A 365 0.96 -23.83 26.42
N LYS A 366 1.03 -23.38 25.16
CA LYS A 366 1.70 -24.09 24.06
C LYS A 366 2.55 -23.13 23.26
N VAL A 367 3.78 -23.55 22.97
CA VAL A 367 4.70 -22.82 22.10
C VAL A 367 4.62 -23.40 20.70
N ILE A 368 4.58 -22.52 19.71
CA ILE A 368 4.65 -22.86 18.28
C ILE A 368 5.93 -22.20 17.76
N ASP A 369 6.92 -22.99 17.34
CA ASP A 369 8.10 -22.44 16.69
C ASP A 369 7.76 -21.92 15.30
N TYR A 370 8.38 -20.80 14.91
CA TYR A 370 8.16 -20.20 13.58
C TYR A 370 8.47 -21.18 12.43
N ASN A 371 9.44 -22.08 12.63
CA ASN A 371 9.75 -23.11 11.63
C ASN A 371 8.65 -24.15 11.43
N ASP A 372 7.74 -24.30 12.40
CA ASP A 372 6.60 -25.21 12.29
C ASP A 372 5.41 -24.55 11.56
N VAL A 373 5.42 -23.22 11.43
CA VAL A 373 4.39 -22.45 10.71
C VAL A 373 4.55 -22.57 9.20
N TYR A 374 5.78 -22.79 8.73
CA TYR A 374 6.10 -22.94 7.32
C TYR A 374 6.59 -24.35 7.01
N GLU A 375 5.93 -25.00 6.07
CA GLU A 375 6.43 -26.25 5.51
C GLU A 375 7.61 -25.99 4.59
N SER A 376 8.73 -26.65 4.85
CA SER A 376 9.96 -26.51 4.07
C SER A 376 10.42 -27.85 3.52
N SER A 377 10.75 -27.89 2.24
CA SER A 377 11.46 -29.02 1.63
C SER A 377 12.95 -28.73 1.58
N TYR A 378 13.73 -29.76 1.87
CA TYR A 378 15.19 -29.71 1.80
C TYR A 378 15.64 -30.46 0.55
N ASP A 379 16.25 -29.78 -0.40
CA ASP A 379 16.83 -30.39 -1.59
C ASP A 379 18.33 -30.22 -1.55
N PHE A 380 19.07 -31.36 -1.80
CA PHE A 380 20.51 -31.32 -1.77
C PHE A 380 21.06 -30.96 -3.14
N ASP A 381 21.69 -29.80 -3.26
CA ASP A 381 22.36 -29.38 -4.47
C ASP A 381 23.75 -29.99 -4.57
N TYR A 382 23.91 -30.97 -5.44
CA TYR A 382 25.20 -31.64 -5.71
C TYR A 382 26.25 -30.74 -6.35
N SER A 383 25.86 -29.58 -6.92
CA SER A 383 26.79 -28.65 -7.56
C SER A 383 27.50 -27.75 -6.55
N THR A 384 26.78 -27.35 -5.51
CA THR A 384 27.25 -26.48 -4.42
C THR A 384 27.57 -27.23 -3.13
N TYR A 385 27.30 -28.53 -3.07
CA TYR A 385 27.37 -29.35 -1.85
C TYR A 385 26.62 -28.74 -0.65
N SER A 386 25.48 -28.11 -0.90
CA SER A 386 24.66 -27.47 0.13
C SER A 386 23.20 -27.90 0.05
N TYR A 387 22.50 -27.83 1.19
CA TYR A 387 21.05 -27.99 1.20
C TYR A 387 20.38 -26.66 0.83
N ASN A 388 19.55 -26.70 -0.19
CA ASN A 388 18.61 -25.62 -0.50
C ASN A 388 17.32 -25.88 0.25
N THR A 389 16.91 -24.91 1.09
CA THR A 389 15.63 -24.96 1.76
C THR A 389 14.61 -24.18 0.94
N THR A 390 13.55 -24.82 0.49
CA THR A 390 12.46 -24.20 -0.24
C THR A 390 11.19 -24.29 0.58
N THR A 391 10.57 -23.16 0.90
CA THR A 391 9.27 -23.13 1.56
C THR A 391 8.22 -23.65 0.58
N THR A 392 7.50 -24.70 0.98
CA THR A 392 6.51 -25.42 0.15
C THR A 392 5.07 -25.11 0.55
N GLY A 393 4.85 -24.69 1.79
CA GLY A 393 3.52 -24.39 2.29
C GLY A 393 3.53 -23.46 3.51
N TYR A 394 2.34 -22.98 3.88
CA TYR A 394 2.06 -22.21 5.08
C TYR A 394 0.94 -22.87 5.86
N ASP A 395 1.19 -23.25 7.10
CA ASP A 395 0.26 -23.96 8.01
C ASP A 395 -0.03 -23.15 9.28
N GLY A 396 -0.03 -21.83 9.18
CA GLY A 396 -0.28 -20.97 10.35
C GLY A 396 -1.65 -21.21 10.98
N GLU A 397 -2.69 -21.44 10.17
CA GLU A 397 -4.04 -21.78 10.67
C GLU A 397 -4.06 -23.10 11.43
N GLY A 398 -3.48 -24.16 10.87
CA GLY A 398 -3.46 -25.47 11.50
C GLY A 398 -2.73 -25.48 12.83
N GLN A 399 -1.56 -24.83 12.90
CA GLN A 399 -0.76 -24.72 14.11
C GLN A 399 -1.46 -23.90 15.20
N ILE A 400 -2.04 -22.75 14.86
CA ILE A 400 -2.74 -21.88 15.81
C ILE A 400 -4.00 -22.57 16.32
N THR A 401 -4.84 -23.14 15.44
CA THR A 401 -6.08 -23.82 15.83
C THR A 401 -5.79 -25.04 16.70
N SER A 402 -4.76 -25.83 16.37
CA SER A 402 -4.32 -26.96 17.21
C SER A 402 -3.80 -26.52 18.56
N ALA A 403 -3.13 -25.36 18.63
CA ALA A 403 -2.65 -24.82 19.89
C ALA A 403 -3.81 -24.30 20.75
N LEU A 404 -4.80 -23.63 20.15
CA LEU A 404 -6.02 -23.20 20.83
C LEU A 404 -6.78 -24.40 21.40
N ASP A 405 -6.96 -25.46 20.61
CA ASP A 405 -7.61 -26.68 21.06
C ASP A 405 -6.84 -27.29 22.23
N TYR A 406 -5.51 -27.36 22.13
CA TYR A 406 -4.67 -27.88 23.21
C TYR A 406 -4.78 -27.09 24.51
N VAL A 407 -4.78 -25.75 24.46
CA VAL A 407 -4.76 -24.91 25.68
C VAL A 407 -6.14 -24.79 26.35
N LEU A 408 -7.21 -25.05 25.61
CA LEU A 408 -8.58 -24.92 26.09
C LEU A 408 -9.16 -26.27 26.61
N ASN A 409 -8.77 -27.37 26.00
CA ASN A 409 -9.27 -28.70 26.41
C ASN A 409 -8.48 -29.26 27.60
N ASP A 410 -9.18 -29.95 28.47
CA ASP A 410 -8.61 -30.54 29.72
C ASP A 410 -7.97 -31.94 29.51
N ASP A 411 -8.02 -32.50 28.29
CA ASP A 411 -7.50 -33.85 27.97
C ASP A 411 -6.00 -33.89 27.69
#